data_baf54e4e94c9a377975639309d68a19d
#
_entry.id   baf54e4e94c9a377975639309d68a19d
#
_cell.length_a   1.000
_cell.length_b   1.000
_cell.length_c   1.000
_cell.angle_alpha   90.00
_cell.angle_beta   90.00
_cell.angle_gamma   90.00
#
_symmetry.space_group_name_H-M   'P 1'
#
loop_
_entity.id
_entity.type
_entity.pdbx_description
1 polymer ?
#
loop_
_entity_poly.entity_id
_entity_poly.type
_entity_poly.pdbx_seq_one_letter_code
_entity_poly.pdbx_strand_id
1 'polypeptide(L)'
;QADANLVLLPEKVAPEAAVMTVDMMSTGFHGVENADIGFGDTVVVIGIGPVGLMAVAGAKLKGAGRIIAVGTRPNCIAVAKEYGATDIISYKEGDIVKQVLEMTKDGADSVIIAGGNAESFRQAVDMTKPGGCISNVNFFDLSETLAMPAFSWGLGMADKTIRGGFCPGGALRISKMLQMIENKRVDTTKLITHTFNGFDKIEDAFKLMDEKPRDLIKPVVFI
;
A
#
# COMPACT_ATOMS: atom_id res chain seq x y z
N GLN A 1 2.66 10.90 24.83
CA GLN A 1 2.56 9.50 25.35
C GLN A 1 3.77 8.69 24.88
N ALA A 2 4.97 9.06 25.36
CA ALA A 2 6.23 8.41 24.98
C ALA A 2 6.20 6.90 25.31
N ASP A 3 5.72 6.54 26.50
CA ASP A 3 5.64 5.15 26.98
C ASP A 3 4.86 4.22 26.03
N ALA A 4 3.90 4.77 25.28
CA ALA A 4 3.08 3.99 24.34
C ALA A 4 3.65 3.96 22.92
N ASN A 5 4.48 4.93 22.54
CA ASN A 5 4.85 5.16 21.13
C ASN A 5 6.34 5.11 20.85
N LEU A 6 7.20 4.99 21.86
CA LEU A 6 8.65 4.85 21.67
C LEU A 6 9.06 3.38 21.74
N VAL A 7 10.01 3.03 20.89
CA VAL A 7 10.62 1.70 20.83
C VAL A 7 12.12 1.86 20.71
N LEU A 8 12.87 1.04 21.44
CA LEU A 8 14.31 0.98 21.28
C LEU A 8 14.62 0.42 19.88
N LEU A 9 15.46 1.14 19.15
CA LEU A 9 15.92 0.69 17.84
C LEU A 9 16.89 -0.49 18.01
N PRO A 10 16.63 -1.66 17.40
CA PRO A 10 17.57 -2.78 17.43
C PRO A 10 18.89 -2.42 16.73
N GLU A 11 20.02 -2.83 17.32
CA GLU A 11 21.36 -2.50 16.78
C GLU A 11 21.58 -2.94 15.32
N LYS A 12 20.88 -3.99 14.88
CA LYS A 12 20.99 -4.54 13.52
C LYS A 12 20.08 -3.87 12.50
N VAL A 13 19.28 -2.88 12.92
CA VAL A 13 18.35 -2.17 12.04
C VAL A 13 18.85 -0.75 11.85
N ALA A 14 19.16 -0.40 10.61
CA ALA A 14 19.57 0.95 10.25
C ALA A 14 18.42 1.97 10.46
N PRO A 15 18.70 3.18 10.96
CA PRO A 15 17.67 4.19 11.24
C PRO A 15 16.79 4.51 10.03
N GLU A 16 17.38 4.59 8.84
CA GLU A 16 16.67 4.85 7.58
C GLU A 16 15.70 3.72 7.20
N ALA A 17 16.01 2.48 7.56
CA ALA A 17 15.06 1.37 7.39
C ALA A 17 13.96 1.43 8.44
N ALA A 18 14.31 1.77 9.68
CA ALA A 18 13.40 1.82 10.80
C ALA A 18 12.33 2.92 10.65
N VAL A 19 12.68 4.09 10.12
CA VAL A 19 11.74 5.21 9.98
C VAL A 19 10.52 4.85 9.11
N MET A 20 10.65 3.90 8.20
CA MET A 20 9.53 3.42 7.38
C MET A 20 8.49 2.64 8.17
N THR A 21 8.81 2.14 9.37
CA THR A 21 7.87 1.38 10.22
C THR A 21 6.82 2.28 10.86
N VAL A 22 7.10 3.57 11.01
CA VAL A 22 6.21 4.52 11.72
C VAL A 22 4.91 4.76 10.96
N ASP A 23 4.98 4.74 9.61
CA ASP A 23 3.80 4.96 8.76
C ASP A 23 3.77 3.97 7.58
N MET A 24 4.71 4.06 6.64
CA MET A 24 4.62 3.38 5.33
C MET A 24 4.39 1.88 5.47
N MET A 25 5.21 1.22 6.27
CA MET A 25 5.12 -0.23 6.49
C MET A 25 3.90 -0.59 7.35
N SER A 26 3.66 0.14 8.44
CA SER A 26 2.53 -0.13 9.33
C SER A 26 1.19 0.03 8.60
N THR A 27 1.04 1.09 7.80
CA THR A 27 -0.18 1.37 7.02
C THR A 27 -0.36 0.36 5.88
N GLY A 28 0.70 0.09 5.11
CA GLY A 28 0.63 -0.89 4.03
C GLY A 28 0.28 -2.30 4.53
N PHE A 29 0.89 -2.72 5.63
CA PHE A 29 0.61 -4.02 6.25
C PHE A 29 -0.78 -4.07 6.90
N HIS A 30 -1.27 -2.95 7.44
CA HIS A 30 -2.65 -2.87 7.91
C HIS A 30 -3.66 -3.07 6.77
N GLY A 31 -3.38 -2.48 5.60
CA GLY A 31 -4.18 -2.76 4.40
C GLY A 31 -4.26 -4.25 4.07
N VAL A 32 -3.14 -4.95 4.19
CA VAL A 32 -3.05 -6.40 3.97
C VAL A 32 -3.78 -7.22 5.04
N GLU A 33 -3.69 -6.80 6.31
CA GLU A 33 -4.40 -7.43 7.42
C GLU A 33 -5.93 -7.32 7.23
N ASN A 34 -6.39 -6.14 6.82
CA ASN A 34 -7.81 -5.88 6.56
C ASN A 34 -8.33 -6.56 5.29
N ALA A 35 -7.47 -6.86 4.32
CA ALA A 35 -7.83 -7.49 3.06
C ALA A 35 -8.14 -8.99 3.18
N ASP A 36 -7.87 -9.61 4.34
CA ASP A 36 -8.16 -11.01 4.65
C ASP A 36 -7.56 -12.02 3.65
N ILE A 37 -6.31 -11.76 3.26
CA ILE A 37 -5.61 -12.50 2.21
C ILE A 37 -5.33 -13.93 2.64
N GLY A 38 -5.81 -14.88 1.86
CA GLY A 38 -5.51 -16.31 1.94
C GLY A 38 -4.35 -16.74 1.02
N PHE A 39 -3.88 -17.98 1.23
CA PHE A 39 -2.86 -18.56 0.36
C PHE A 39 -3.40 -18.78 -1.06
N GLY A 40 -2.67 -18.29 -2.05
CA GLY A 40 -3.01 -18.42 -3.45
C GLY A 40 -3.94 -17.35 -4.01
N ASP A 41 -4.44 -16.43 -3.17
CA ASP A 41 -5.34 -15.36 -3.59
C ASP A 41 -4.75 -14.43 -4.65
N THR A 42 -5.61 -13.89 -5.48
CA THR A 42 -5.32 -12.77 -6.38
C THR A 42 -5.61 -11.45 -5.66
N VAL A 43 -4.58 -10.65 -5.48
CA VAL A 43 -4.65 -9.35 -4.78
C VAL A 43 -4.36 -8.22 -5.76
N VAL A 44 -5.20 -7.18 -5.78
CA VAL A 44 -4.94 -5.94 -6.49
C VAL A 44 -4.53 -4.86 -5.49
N VAL A 45 -3.45 -4.12 -5.78
CA VAL A 45 -3.04 -2.95 -5.00
C VAL A 45 -3.16 -1.71 -5.87
N ILE A 46 -4.14 -0.85 -5.56
CA ILE A 46 -4.35 0.42 -6.27
C ILE A 46 -3.48 1.49 -5.62
N GLY A 47 -2.56 2.05 -6.40
CA GLY A 47 -1.64 3.08 -5.93
C GLY A 47 -0.37 2.51 -5.30
N ILE A 48 0.68 2.29 -6.10
CA ILE A 48 2.00 1.81 -5.65
C ILE A 48 2.95 2.95 -5.27
N GLY A 49 2.48 3.88 -4.43
CA GLY A 49 3.33 4.76 -3.65
C GLY A 49 4.00 4.01 -2.49
N PRO A 50 4.68 4.69 -1.54
CA PRO A 50 5.39 4.01 -0.45
C PRO A 50 4.51 3.05 0.36
N VAL A 51 3.28 3.46 0.70
CA VAL A 51 2.30 2.62 1.41
C VAL A 51 1.88 1.41 0.56
N GLY A 52 1.54 1.63 -0.72
CA GLY A 52 1.13 0.55 -1.61
C GLY A 52 2.25 -0.44 -1.91
N LEU A 53 3.51 0.01 -1.99
CA LEU A 53 4.67 -0.87 -2.09
C LEU A 53 4.81 -1.77 -0.87
N MET A 54 4.54 -1.24 0.33
CA MET A 54 4.51 -2.06 1.54
C MET A 54 3.30 -3.01 1.54
N ALA A 55 2.16 -2.62 0.99
CA ALA A 55 1.03 -3.53 0.81
C ALA A 55 1.37 -4.68 -0.15
N VAL A 56 2.10 -4.42 -1.25
CA VAL A 56 2.60 -5.48 -2.14
C VAL A 56 3.51 -6.46 -1.38
N ALA A 57 4.50 -5.93 -0.63
CA ALA A 57 5.39 -6.77 0.19
C ALA A 57 4.63 -7.60 1.22
N GLY A 58 3.66 -7.00 1.90
CA GLY A 58 2.82 -7.66 2.89
C GLY A 58 1.92 -8.74 2.28
N ALA A 59 1.33 -8.50 1.11
CA ALA A 59 0.51 -9.48 0.38
C ALA A 59 1.34 -10.72 -0.01
N LYS A 60 2.57 -10.52 -0.49
CA LYS A 60 3.52 -11.62 -0.74
C LYS A 60 3.79 -12.43 0.53
N LEU A 61 4.05 -11.76 1.64
CA LEU A 61 4.33 -12.42 2.93
C LEU A 61 3.11 -13.18 3.48
N LYS A 62 1.90 -12.76 3.14
CA LYS A 62 0.65 -13.46 3.48
C LYS A 62 0.37 -14.66 2.57
N GLY A 63 1.11 -14.81 1.46
CA GLY A 63 0.97 -15.96 0.58
C GLY A 63 0.05 -15.74 -0.62
N ALA A 64 -0.21 -14.49 -1.01
CA ALA A 64 -0.92 -14.19 -2.25
C ALA A 64 -0.25 -14.91 -3.44
N GLY A 65 -1.05 -15.59 -4.25
CA GLY A 65 -0.58 -16.31 -5.43
C GLY A 65 -0.36 -15.39 -6.63
N ARG A 66 -1.12 -14.31 -6.72
CA ARG A 66 -1.01 -13.29 -7.74
C ARG A 66 -1.15 -11.90 -7.12
N ILE A 67 -0.25 -10.99 -7.46
CA ILE A 67 -0.28 -9.60 -6.97
C ILE A 67 -0.24 -8.66 -8.16
N ILE A 68 -1.35 -7.98 -8.43
CA ILE A 68 -1.51 -7.01 -9.51
C ILE A 68 -1.32 -5.61 -8.92
N ALA A 69 -0.24 -4.94 -9.29
CA ALA A 69 0.10 -3.61 -8.78
C ALA A 69 -0.26 -2.52 -9.79
N VAL A 70 -1.10 -1.55 -9.38
CA VAL A 70 -1.59 -0.48 -10.24
C VAL A 70 -0.81 0.80 -10.02
N GLY A 71 -0.07 1.23 -11.04
CA GLY A 71 0.72 2.47 -10.98
C GLY A 71 1.58 2.70 -12.22
N THR A 72 2.23 3.87 -12.32
CA THR A 72 2.90 4.30 -13.56
C THR A 72 4.32 4.86 -13.37
N ARG A 73 4.77 5.07 -12.12
CA ARG A 73 6.11 5.62 -11.85
C ARG A 73 7.16 4.51 -11.99
N PRO A 74 8.21 4.67 -12.80
CA PRO A 74 9.19 3.61 -13.09
C PRO A 74 9.84 3.02 -11.83
N ASN A 75 10.29 3.86 -10.90
CA ASN A 75 10.92 3.39 -9.66
C ASN A 75 9.94 2.60 -8.78
N CYS A 76 8.67 3.05 -8.71
CA CYS A 76 7.65 2.30 -7.98
C CYS A 76 7.36 0.94 -8.62
N ILE A 77 7.33 0.87 -9.95
CA ILE A 77 7.14 -0.39 -10.69
C ILE A 77 8.30 -1.36 -10.44
N ALA A 78 9.54 -0.87 -10.48
CA ALA A 78 10.71 -1.69 -10.21
C ALA A 78 10.66 -2.29 -8.81
N VAL A 79 10.42 -1.45 -7.80
CA VAL A 79 10.33 -1.89 -6.40
C VAL A 79 9.12 -2.79 -6.16
N ALA A 80 7.97 -2.54 -6.81
CA ALA A 80 6.81 -3.42 -6.71
C ALA A 80 7.11 -4.85 -7.18
N LYS A 81 7.83 -4.99 -8.30
CA LYS A 81 8.29 -6.30 -8.82
C LYS A 81 9.22 -7.00 -7.83
N GLU A 82 10.18 -6.29 -7.26
CA GLU A 82 11.08 -6.84 -6.24
C GLU A 82 10.33 -7.29 -4.98
N TYR A 83 9.31 -6.55 -4.56
CA TYR A 83 8.45 -6.91 -3.44
C TYR A 83 7.45 -8.03 -3.76
N GLY A 84 7.33 -8.43 -5.02
CA GLY A 84 6.58 -9.62 -5.42
C GLY A 84 5.34 -9.36 -6.24
N ALA A 85 5.17 -8.16 -6.81
CA ALA A 85 4.12 -7.95 -7.80
C ALA A 85 4.38 -8.86 -9.02
N THR A 86 3.37 -9.64 -9.38
CA THR A 86 3.42 -10.54 -10.54
C THR A 86 3.05 -9.81 -11.82
N ASP A 87 2.16 -8.84 -11.72
CA ASP A 87 1.62 -8.06 -12.82
C ASP A 87 1.61 -6.56 -12.49
N ILE A 88 1.79 -5.74 -13.51
CA ILE A 88 1.71 -4.28 -13.40
C ILE A 88 0.61 -3.79 -14.34
N ILE A 89 -0.28 -2.95 -13.83
CA ILE A 89 -1.29 -2.25 -14.60
C ILE A 89 -1.01 -0.74 -14.56
N SER A 90 -1.07 -0.12 -15.74
CA SER A 90 -0.95 1.32 -15.91
C SER A 90 -2.32 1.96 -16.13
N TYR A 91 -2.72 2.88 -15.26
CA TYR A 91 -3.93 3.67 -15.46
C TYR A 91 -3.83 4.65 -16.66
N LYS A 92 -2.64 4.79 -17.25
CA LYS A 92 -2.43 5.56 -18.49
C LYS A 92 -2.73 4.75 -19.76
N GLU A 93 -2.83 3.43 -19.63
CA GLU A 93 -3.06 2.50 -20.74
C GLU A 93 -4.55 2.09 -20.86
N GLY A 94 -5.42 2.75 -20.10
CA GLY A 94 -6.85 2.55 -20.16
C GLY A 94 -7.50 2.25 -18.81
N ASP A 95 -8.74 1.78 -18.86
CA ASP A 95 -9.54 1.45 -17.68
C ASP A 95 -8.91 0.29 -16.89
N ILE A 96 -8.55 0.55 -15.64
CA ILE A 96 -7.89 -0.43 -14.77
C ILE A 96 -8.84 -1.59 -14.39
N VAL A 97 -10.14 -1.33 -14.26
CA VAL A 97 -11.13 -2.36 -13.96
C VAL A 97 -11.18 -3.38 -15.11
N LYS A 98 -11.26 -2.88 -16.33
CA LYS A 98 -11.24 -3.74 -17.53
C LYS A 98 -9.97 -4.57 -17.60
N GLN A 99 -8.81 -3.97 -17.40
CA GLN A 99 -7.52 -4.67 -17.41
C GLN A 99 -7.47 -5.78 -16.34
N VAL A 100 -7.95 -5.51 -15.11
CA VAL A 100 -7.99 -6.52 -14.04
C VAL A 100 -8.95 -7.66 -14.42
N LEU A 101 -10.16 -7.34 -14.89
CA LEU A 101 -11.16 -8.37 -15.24
C LEU A 101 -10.71 -9.23 -16.43
N GLU A 102 -10.00 -8.68 -17.41
CA GLU A 102 -9.39 -9.46 -18.50
C GLU A 102 -8.34 -10.44 -18.00
N MET A 103 -7.60 -10.08 -16.94
CA MET A 103 -6.58 -10.94 -16.33
C MET A 103 -7.15 -12.00 -15.38
N THR A 104 -8.24 -11.69 -14.68
CA THR A 104 -8.76 -12.51 -13.57
C THR A 104 -10.07 -13.21 -13.89
N LYS A 105 -10.78 -12.78 -14.94
CA LYS A 105 -12.13 -13.19 -15.38
C LYS A 105 -13.22 -12.78 -14.41
N ASP A 106 -13.18 -13.29 -13.17
CA ASP A 106 -14.23 -13.09 -12.15
C ASP A 106 -13.93 -11.94 -11.16
N GLY A 107 -12.75 -11.31 -11.28
CA GLY A 107 -12.26 -10.28 -10.36
C GLY A 107 -11.21 -10.81 -9.38
N ALA A 108 -10.73 -9.93 -8.51
CA ALA A 108 -9.73 -10.23 -7.49
C ALA A 108 -10.39 -10.74 -6.19
N ASP A 109 -9.69 -11.60 -5.46
CA ASP A 109 -10.07 -12.02 -4.10
C ASP A 109 -10.06 -10.84 -3.14
N SER A 110 -9.04 -9.99 -3.26
CA SER A 110 -8.89 -8.81 -2.43
C SER A 110 -8.36 -7.62 -3.22
N VAL A 111 -8.87 -6.41 -2.90
CA VAL A 111 -8.40 -5.15 -3.46
C VAL A 111 -7.98 -4.22 -2.33
N ILE A 112 -6.72 -3.76 -2.35
CA ILE A 112 -6.18 -2.81 -1.38
C ILE A 112 -6.08 -1.43 -2.06
N ILE A 113 -6.75 -0.43 -1.50
CA ILE A 113 -6.69 0.95 -1.95
C ILE A 113 -5.65 1.67 -1.10
N ALA A 114 -4.48 1.94 -1.68
CA ALA A 114 -3.35 2.62 -1.03
C ALA A 114 -2.97 3.94 -1.73
N GLY A 115 -3.83 4.42 -2.60
CA GLY A 115 -3.70 5.69 -3.31
C GLY A 115 -4.82 5.91 -4.31
N GLY A 116 -4.87 7.09 -4.88
CA GLY A 116 -5.93 7.51 -5.80
C GLY A 116 -6.93 8.46 -5.13
N ASN A 117 -8.15 8.48 -5.61
CA ASN A 117 -9.23 9.37 -5.17
C ASN A 117 -10.53 8.57 -4.94
N ALA A 118 -11.66 9.24 -4.79
CA ALA A 118 -12.97 8.62 -4.60
C ALA A 118 -13.35 7.60 -5.69
N GLU A 119 -12.91 7.82 -6.93
CA GLU A 119 -13.13 6.89 -8.05
C GLU A 119 -12.41 5.55 -7.82
N SER A 120 -11.27 5.53 -7.13
CA SER A 120 -10.56 4.29 -6.80
C SER A 120 -11.38 3.36 -5.90
N PHE A 121 -12.28 3.92 -5.09
CA PHE A 121 -13.23 3.12 -4.30
C PHE A 121 -14.23 2.39 -5.20
N ARG A 122 -14.85 3.11 -6.15
CA ARG A 122 -15.76 2.51 -7.14
C ARG A 122 -15.05 1.41 -7.94
N GLN A 123 -13.87 1.72 -8.46
CA GLN A 123 -13.04 0.76 -9.21
C GLN A 123 -12.70 -0.49 -8.40
N ALA A 124 -12.41 -0.34 -7.11
CA ALA A 124 -12.15 -1.46 -6.22
C ALA A 124 -13.39 -2.36 -6.08
N VAL A 125 -14.58 -1.78 -5.93
CA VAL A 125 -15.83 -2.56 -5.90
C VAL A 125 -16.04 -3.30 -7.22
N ASP A 126 -15.80 -2.62 -8.36
CA ASP A 126 -16.01 -3.19 -9.70
C ASP A 126 -15.08 -4.39 -9.98
N MET A 127 -13.83 -4.34 -9.51
CA MET A 127 -12.84 -5.38 -9.81
C MET A 127 -12.73 -6.49 -8.74
N THR A 128 -13.43 -6.37 -7.61
CA THR A 128 -13.47 -7.41 -6.57
C THR A 128 -14.54 -8.44 -6.91
N LYS A 129 -14.19 -9.73 -6.85
CA LYS A 129 -15.15 -10.82 -7.09
C LYS A 129 -16.24 -10.88 -6.00
N PRO A 130 -17.38 -11.54 -6.23
CA PRO A 130 -18.33 -11.87 -5.15
C PRO A 130 -17.65 -12.61 -4.00
N GLY A 131 -18.00 -12.28 -2.76
CA GLY A 131 -17.36 -12.81 -1.55
C GLY A 131 -15.97 -12.22 -1.24
N GLY A 132 -15.43 -11.36 -2.10
CA GLY A 132 -14.10 -10.77 -1.93
C GLY A 132 -14.06 -9.61 -0.94
N CYS A 133 -12.85 -9.15 -0.64
CA CYS A 133 -12.59 -8.12 0.36
C CYS A 133 -11.96 -6.85 -0.25
N ILE A 134 -12.45 -5.69 0.14
CA ILE A 134 -11.90 -4.38 -0.20
C ILE A 134 -11.32 -3.76 1.07
N SER A 135 -10.04 -3.45 1.04
CA SER A 135 -9.32 -2.81 2.14
C SER A 135 -8.88 -1.40 1.75
N ASN A 136 -9.31 -0.39 2.49
CA ASN A 136 -8.92 0.99 2.25
C ASN A 136 -7.98 1.51 3.33
N VAL A 137 -6.80 1.96 2.92
CA VAL A 137 -5.83 2.69 3.75
C VAL A 137 -5.46 4.04 3.13
N ASN A 138 -6.20 4.46 2.11
CA ASN A 138 -6.06 5.76 1.47
C ASN A 138 -6.99 6.78 2.11
N PHE A 139 -6.51 8.01 2.25
CA PHE A 139 -7.36 9.15 2.56
C PHE A 139 -7.99 9.65 1.26
N PHE A 140 -9.31 9.55 1.15
CA PHE A 140 -10.05 10.20 0.07
C PHE A 140 -10.16 11.70 0.36
N ASP A 141 -10.38 12.49 -0.68
CA ASP A 141 -10.65 13.91 -0.51
C ASP A 141 -11.88 14.17 0.37
N LEU A 142 -12.17 15.43 0.66
CA LEU A 142 -13.31 15.83 1.50
C LEU A 142 -14.67 15.65 0.80
N SER A 143 -14.81 14.62 -0.02
CA SER A 143 -16.09 14.26 -0.64
C SER A 143 -17.08 13.80 0.43
N GLU A 144 -18.31 14.30 0.37
CA GLU A 144 -19.36 13.91 1.31
C GLU A 144 -19.84 12.46 1.09
N THR A 145 -19.65 11.92 -0.11
CA THR A 145 -20.13 10.59 -0.49
C THR A 145 -19.13 9.83 -1.33
N LEU A 146 -19.13 8.51 -1.19
CA LEU A 146 -18.46 7.57 -2.09
C LEU A 146 -19.51 6.80 -2.91
N ALA A 147 -19.35 6.79 -4.23
CA ALA A 147 -20.28 6.08 -5.09
C ALA A 147 -20.09 4.56 -4.98
N MET A 148 -21.19 3.86 -4.67
CA MET A 148 -21.24 2.39 -4.65
C MET A 148 -21.91 1.89 -5.93
N PRO A 149 -21.21 1.15 -6.81
CA PRO A 149 -21.80 0.61 -8.02
C PRO A 149 -22.74 -0.57 -7.68
N ALA A 150 -24.04 -0.35 -7.78
CA ALA A 150 -25.05 -1.31 -7.35
C ALA A 150 -24.92 -2.69 -8.04
N PHE A 151 -24.66 -2.71 -9.35
CA PHE A 151 -24.50 -3.97 -10.08
C PHE A 151 -23.27 -4.76 -9.64
N SER A 152 -22.11 -4.12 -9.50
CA SER A 152 -20.89 -4.77 -9.03
C SER A 152 -20.98 -5.19 -7.55
N TRP A 153 -21.85 -4.52 -6.77
CA TRP A 153 -22.25 -4.96 -5.44
C TRP A 153 -23.26 -6.13 -5.48
N GLY A 154 -23.64 -6.60 -6.67
CA GLY A 154 -24.67 -7.64 -6.83
C GLY A 154 -26.03 -7.19 -6.33
N LEU A 155 -26.40 -5.92 -6.51
CA LEU A 155 -27.61 -5.29 -5.96
C LEU A 155 -27.72 -5.45 -4.42
N GLY A 156 -26.57 -5.47 -3.73
CA GLY A 156 -26.49 -5.69 -2.29
C GLY A 156 -26.29 -7.15 -1.86
N MET A 157 -26.17 -8.08 -2.81
CA MET A 157 -26.19 -9.53 -2.56
C MET A 157 -24.87 -10.23 -2.92
N ALA A 158 -23.80 -9.49 -3.27
CA ALA A 158 -22.53 -10.08 -3.69
C ALA A 158 -21.61 -10.51 -2.53
N ASP A 159 -22.03 -10.35 -1.29
CA ASP A 159 -21.29 -10.74 -0.08
C ASP A 159 -19.88 -10.13 0.02
N LYS A 160 -19.68 -8.94 -0.58
CA LYS A 160 -18.40 -8.25 -0.54
C LYS A 160 -18.19 -7.57 0.81
N THR A 161 -17.00 -7.72 1.38
CA THR A 161 -16.59 -7.07 2.61
C THR A 161 -15.81 -5.79 2.30
N ILE A 162 -16.09 -4.70 3.01
CA ILE A 162 -15.34 -3.44 2.93
C ILE A 162 -14.80 -3.11 4.32
N ARG A 163 -13.49 -2.94 4.41
CA ARG A 163 -12.81 -2.52 5.64
C ARG A 163 -11.93 -1.32 5.34
N GLY A 164 -11.81 -0.41 6.28
CA GLY A 164 -10.94 0.76 6.15
C GLY A 164 -10.62 1.36 7.50
N GLY A 165 -9.57 2.14 7.56
CA GLY A 165 -9.19 2.83 8.78
C GLY A 165 -7.71 3.11 8.89
N PHE A 166 -7.34 3.83 9.94
CA PHE A 166 -5.97 4.07 10.31
C PHE A 166 -5.31 2.79 10.84
N CYS A 167 -4.04 2.59 10.55
CA CYS A 167 -3.28 1.50 11.13
C CYS A 167 -3.20 1.63 12.65
N PRO A 168 -3.21 0.50 13.38
CA PRO A 168 -2.94 0.54 14.81
C PRO A 168 -1.53 1.08 15.05
N GLY A 169 -1.41 2.03 15.97
CA GLY A 169 -0.13 2.61 16.40
C GLY A 169 0.49 1.87 17.59
N GLY A 170 1.48 2.53 18.19
CA GLY A 170 2.10 2.14 19.44
C GLY A 170 3.34 1.25 19.31
N ALA A 171 4.04 1.15 20.45
CA ALA A 171 5.33 0.48 20.56
C ALA A 171 5.29 -0.98 20.08
N LEU A 172 4.22 -1.72 20.41
CA LEU A 172 4.09 -3.13 20.00
C LEU A 172 4.02 -3.29 18.47
N ARG A 173 3.30 -2.39 17.79
CA ARG A 173 3.21 -2.41 16.32
C ARG A 173 4.58 -2.17 15.70
N ILE A 174 5.26 -1.11 16.14
CA ILE A 174 6.58 -0.75 15.65
C ILE A 174 7.59 -1.88 15.91
N SER A 175 7.60 -2.47 17.11
CA SER A 175 8.49 -3.60 17.45
C SER A 175 8.32 -4.78 16.50
N LYS A 176 7.08 -5.16 16.17
CA LYS A 176 6.81 -6.24 15.22
C LYS A 176 7.33 -5.92 13.81
N MET A 177 7.18 -4.67 13.36
CA MET A 177 7.69 -4.24 12.07
C MET A 177 9.24 -4.25 12.05
N LEU A 178 9.88 -3.76 13.11
CA LEU A 178 11.34 -3.80 13.27
C LEU A 178 11.89 -5.23 13.27
N GLN A 179 11.22 -6.18 13.93
CA GLN A 179 11.60 -7.59 13.87
C GLN A 179 11.58 -8.17 12.45
N MET A 180 10.64 -7.74 11.61
CA MET A 180 10.59 -8.20 10.21
C MET A 180 11.77 -7.66 9.40
N ILE A 181 12.18 -6.41 9.65
CA ILE A 181 13.37 -5.82 9.02
C ILE A 181 14.64 -6.52 9.52
N GLU A 182 14.80 -6.66 10.83
CA GLU A 182 15.94 -7.32 11.47
C GLU A 182 16.15 -8.76 10.94
N ASN A 183 15.05 -9.51 10.77
CA ASN A 183 15.08 -10.87 10.23
C ASN A 183 15.02 -10.92 8.69
N LYS A 184 15.26 -9.78 8.01
CA LYS A 184 15.36 -9.67 6.54
C LYS A 184 14.12 -10.20 5.80
N ARG A 185 12.94 -10.10 6.43
CA ARG A 185 11.67 -10.47 5.80
C ARG A 185 11.19 -9.42 4.81
N VAL A 186 11.58 -8.16 5.03
CA VAL A 186 11.30 -7.02 4.16
C VAL A 186 12.46 -6.04 4.24
N ASP A 187 12.84 -5.46 3.13
CA ASP A 187 13.85 -4.41 3.03
C ASP A 187 13.16 -3.08 2.72
N THR A 188 12.95 -2.25 3.73
CA THR A 188 12.26 -0.97 3.60
C THR A 188 13.15 0.13 3.01
N THR A 189 14.47 -0.07 2.94
CA THR A 189 15.39 0.92 2.35
C THR A 189 15.13 1.14 0.87
N LYS A 190 14.54 0.17 0.18
CA LYS A 190 14.12 0.29 -1.23
C LYS A 190 13.08 1.37 -1.49
N LEU A 191 12.41 1.86 -0.45
CA LEU A 191 11.50 3.01 -0.57
C LEU A 191 12.26 4.35 -0.66
N ILE A 192 13.52 4.40 -0.20
CA ILE A 192 14.28 5.64 -0.11
C ILE A 192 14.91 5.95 -1.46
N THR A 193 14.49 7.04 -2.07
CA THR A 193 15.02 7.49 -3.36
C THR A 193 15.82 8.79 -3.28
N HIS A 194 15.56 9.59 -2.26
CA HIS A 194 16.20 10.88 -2.05
C HIS A 194 16.59 11.05 -0.59
N THR A 195 17.77 11.57 -0.34
CA THR A 195 18.27 11.83 1.01
C THR A 195 18.72 13.28 1.15
N PHE A 196 18.42 13.87 2.29
CA PHE A 196 18.81 15.22 2.66
C PHE A 196 19.56 15.16 3.99
N ASN A 197 20.53 16.06 4.19
CA ASN A 197 21.30 16.14 5.43
C ASN A 197 21.15 17.52 6.06
N GLY A 198 20.75 17.56 7.31
CA GLY A 198 20.53 18.77 8.09
C GLY A 198 19.06 19.16 8.24
N PHE A 199 18.74 19.73 9.39
CA PHE A 199 17.39 20.18 9.74
C PHE A 199 16.85 21.23 8.78
N ASP A 200 17.71 22.09 8.26
CA ASP A 200 17.41 23.14 7.28
C ASP A 200 16.89 22.58 5.93
N LYS A 201 17.08 21.29 5.68
CA LYS A 201 16.66 20.60 4.46
C LYS A 201 15.26 19.99 4.51
N ILE A 202 14.55 20.08 5.62
CA ILE A 202 13.21 19.56 5.75
C ILE A 202 12.25 20.20 4.74
N GLU A 203 12.34 21.50 4.55
CA GLU A 203 11.48 22.21 3.59
C GLU A 203 11.75 21.76 2.14
N ASP A 204 13.01 21.52 1.78
CA ASP A 204 13.38 21.01 0.45
C ASP A 204 12.78 19.60 0.22
N ALA A 205 12.80 18.75 1.24
CA ALA A 205 12.18 17.43 1.17
C ALA A 205 10.64 17.50 1.01
N PHE A 206 9.97 18.46 1.65
CA PHE A 206 8.53 18.68 1.47
C PHE A 206 8.21 19.20 0.07
N LYS A 207 9.00 20.16 -0.46
CA LYS A 207 8.84 20.63 -1.83
C LYS A 207 8.97 19.51 -2.84
N LEU A 208 9.98 18.63 -2.67
CA LEU A 208 10.16 17.46 -3.51
C LEU A 208 8.93 16.52 -3.46
N MET A 209 8.33 16.35 -2.27
CA MET A 209 7.12 15.54 -2.12
C MET A 209 5.89 16.15 -2.79
N ASP A 210 5.79 17.48 -2.86
CA ASP A 210 4.71 18.19 -3.55
C ASP A 210 4.89 18.10 -5.07
N GLU A 211 6.09 18.33 -5.58
CA GLU A 211 6.44 18.25 -6.99
C GLU A 211 6.27 16.83 -7.57
N LYS A 212 6.47 15.79 -6.75
CA LYS A 212 6.32 14.37 -7.10
C LYS A 212 7.00 13.96 -8.40
N PRO A 213 8.31 14.17 -8.56
CA PRO A 213 9.01 13.74 -9.75
C PRO A 213 8.88 12.21 -9.95
N ARG A 214 9.04 11.76 -11.19
CA ARG A 214 8.73 10.37 -11.55
C ARG A 214 9.61 9.32 -10.87
N ASP A 215 10.78 9.71 -10.43
CA ASP A 215 11.77 8.88 -9.74
C ASP A 215 11.61 8.88 -8.21
N LEU A 216 10.76 9.75 -7.67
CA LEU A 216 10.50 9.82 -6.24
C LEU A 216 9.63 8.65 -5.75
N ILE A 217 10.10 7.93 -4.72
CA ILE A 217 9.25 7.08 -3.87
C ILE A 217 9.09 7.76 -2.51
N LYS A 218 10.18 7.87 -1.74
CA LYS A 218 10.17 8.55 -0.43
C LYS A 218 11.48 9.28 -0.18
N PRO A 219 11.47 10.56 0.22
CA PRO A 219 12.65 11.24 0.73
C PRO A 219 12.86 10.94 2.22
N VAL A 220 14.11 10.97 2.67
CA VAL A 220 14.50 10.90 4.07
C VAL A 220 15.44 12.06 4.40
N VAL A 221 15.27 12.68 5.56
CA VAL A 221 16.13 13.75 6.08
C VAL A 221 16.88 13.19 7.28
N PHE A 222 18.20 13.25 7.23
CA PHE A 222 19.08 12.95 8.36
C PHE A 222 19.38 14.25 9.12
N ILE A 223 19.20 14.24 10.44
CA ILE A 223 19.37 15.39 11.34
C ILE A 223 20.59 15.20 12.20
#